data_93958b2369ace9fbe76cb2ceb64a2ecf
#
_entry.id   93958b2369ace9fbe76cb2ceb64a2ecf
#
_cell.length_a   1.000
_cell.length_b   1.000
_cell.length_c   1.000
_cell.angle_alpha   90.00
_cell.angle_beta   90.00
_cell.angle_gamma   90.00
#
_symmetry.space_group_name_H-M   'P 1'
#
loop_
_entity.id
_entity.type
_entity.pdbx_description
1 polymer ?
#
loop_
_entity_poly.entity_id
_entity_poly.type
_entity_poly.pdbx_seq_one_letter_code
_entity_poly.pdbx_strand_id
1 'polypeptide(L)'
;MVRVAKVLLLALGLAGLGGARAAHAQKTTTSQPSPPATPEPIELTNAQKKKASQAPDSVRLRQHLRNANALQAKYKDSEALAEYQAALKLDPQHYQSLWRAAALSVSIGNRYSDETRKSAYFDAAQDYASRALAVQADGGESNYVMALALFSQAGLLSARDRLRIFKKIRPHVFLATECRPDLAEGWQLLGRWYYRVAHYNVLEKTFSRVFLGGYPQGATSQKAIDALETARRLDPARIQYYYDLARIYKYQGRRRRAIAILQEAIKLPAYTSEDLTINRLCQQLLPPLVRAAARRDRLHARWYDGLRMGEGRDK
;
A
#
# COMPACT_ATOMS: atom_id res chain seq x y z
N MET A 1 -24.60 -34.35 -1.17
CA MET A 1 -23.54 -34.02 -2.16
C MET A 1 -23.22 -32.53 -2.05
N VAL A 2 -22.17 -32.20 -1.31
CA VAL A 2 -21.79 -30.80 -1.00
C VAL A 2 -20.55 -30.49 -1.82
N ARG A 3 -20.67 -29.59 -2.81
CA ARG A 3 -19.52 -29.07 -3.55
C ARG A 3 -18.85 -27.97 -2.72
N VAL A 4 -17.66 -28.29 -2.22
CA VAL A 4 -16.76 -27.34 -1.55
C VAL A 4 -16.08 -26.52 -2.63
N ALA A 5 -16.39 -25.22 -2.69
CA ALA A 5 -15.68 -24.28 -3.54
C ALA A 5 -14.32 -23.95 -2.90
N LYS A 6 -13.24 -24.44 -3.51
CA LYS A 6 -11.86 -24.04 -3.21
C LYS A 6 -11.64 -22.59 -3.62
N VAL A 7 -11.45 -21.71 -2.68
CA VAL A 7 -10.91 -20.36 -2.93
C VAL A 7 -9.38 -20.47 -3.00
N LEU A 8 -8.87 -20.36 -4.21
CA LEU A 8 -7.45 -20.41 -4.56
C LEU A 8 -6.76 -19.13 -4.11
N LEU A 9 -5.88 -19.26 -3.12
CA LEU A 9 -4.83 -18.26 -2.83
C LEU A 9 -3.72 -18.48 -3.86
N LEU A 10 -3.58 -17.57 -4.82
CA LEU A 10 -2.46 -17.54 -5.76
C LEU A 10 -1.24 -16.93 -5.06
N ALA A 11 -0.35 -17.80 -4.57
CA ALA A 11 1.05 -17.49 -4.37
C ALA A 11 1.77 -17.67 -5.72
N LEU A 12 2.37 -16.62 -6.26
CA LEU A 12 3.22 -16.70 -7.45
C LEU A 12 4.60 -17.24 -7.04
N GLY A 13 4.85 -18.50 -7.35
CA GLY A 13 6.18 -19.06 -7.48
C GLY A 13 6.59 -19.04 -8.95
N LEU A 14 7.65 -18.34 -9.29
CA LEU A 14 8.34 -18.44 -10.57
C LEU A 14 9.67 -19.17 -10.33
N ALA A 15 9.74 -20.40 -10.78
CA ALA A 15 11.01 -21.12 -10.97
C ALA A 15 11.37 -21.08 -12.45
N GLY A 16 12.59 -20.60 -12.74
CA GLY A 16 13.14 -20.58 -14.09
C GLY A 16 13.92 -21.88 -14.40
N LEU A 17 14.03 -22.19 -15.65
CA LEU A 17 15.02 -23.09 -16.28
C LEU A 17 15.33 -22.48 -17.65
N GLY A 18 16.50 -22.02 -17.90
CA GLY A 18 17.68 -22.75 -18.35
C GLY A 18 17.69 -22.90 -19.87
N GLY A 19 18.68 -22.30 -20.55
CA GLY A 19 18.90 -22.56 -21.97
C GLY A 19 19.97 -21.63 -22.56
N ALA A 20 21.22 -22.02 -22.42
CA ALA A 20 22.34 -21.36 -23.09
C ALA A 20 22.32 -21.62 -24.60
N ARG A 21 22.50 -20.55 -25.39
CA ARG A 21 23.02 -20.67 -26.77
C ARG A 21 23.95 -19.49 -27.05
N ALA A 22 25.21 -19.84 -27.20
CA ALA A 22 26.25 -18.94 -27.69
C ALA A 22 26.01 -18.60 -29.16
N ALA A 23 26.09 -17.33 -29.52
CA ALA A 23 26.26 -16.88 -30.89
C ALA A 23 27.33 -15.78 -30.89
N HIS A 24 28.43 -16.05 -31.60
CA HIS A 24 29.46 -15.09 -31.99
C HIS A 24 28.84 -13.94 -32.75
N ALA A 25 29.14 -12.70 -32.38
CA ALA A 25 28.99 -11.55 -33.28
C ALA A 25 30.08 -10.52 -33.00
N GLN A 26 30.58 -10.03 -34.09
CA GLN A 26 31.75 -9.20 -34.32
C GLN A 26 31.72 -7.84 -33.60
N LYS A 27 32.94 -7.40 -33.21
CA LYS A 27 33.23 -6.05 -32.76
C LYS A 27 33.02 -5.04 -33.88
N THR A 28 32.11 -4.11 -33.65
CA THR A 28 32.14 -2.79 -34.29
C THR A 28 32.28 -1.74 -33.18
N THR A 29 33.43 -1.10 -33.16
CA THR A 29 33.77 0.04 -32.31
C THR A 29 33.01 1.27 -32.79
N THR A 30 31.94 1.63 -32.06
CA THR A 30 31.34 2.95 -32.19
C THR A 30 31.52 3.66 -30.84
N SER A 31 32.29 4.73 -30.83
CA SER A 31 32.54 5.60 -29.68
C SER A 31 31.23 6.26 -29.24
N GLN A 32 30.63 5.78 -28.12
CA GLN A 32 29.57 6.49 -27.43
C GLN A 32 30.17 7.60 -26.55
N PRO A 33 29.54 8.77 -26.47
CA PRO A 33 29.93 9.81 -25.53
C PRO A 33 29.67 9.34 -24.12
N SER A 34 30.62 9.54 -23.21
CA SER A 34 30.58 9.21 -21.82
C SER A 34 29.36 9.85 -21.14
N PRO A 35 28.60 9.14 -20.31
CA PRO A 35 27.53 9.74 -19.51
C PRO A 35 28.12 10.77 -18.55
N PRO A 36 27.38 11.84 -18.20
CA PRO A 36 27.85 12.85 -17.26
C PRO A 36 28.13 12.18 -15.92
N ALA A 37 29.27 12.53 -15.33
CA ALA A 37 29.73 12.01 -14.05
C ALA A 37 28.63 12.14 -12.98
N THR A 38 28.25 11.02 -12.40
CA THR A 38 27.39 10.98 -11.20
C THR A 38 28.12 11.79 -10.12
N PRO A 39 27.47 12.76 -9.46
CA PRO A 39 28.11 13.48 -8.38
C PRO A 39 28.48 12.47 -7.29
N GLU A 40 29.75 12.33 -7.00
CA GLU A 40 30.25 11.51 -5.91
C GLU A 40 29.57 11.94 -4.60
N PRO A 41 29.22 10.99 -3.71
CA PRO A 41 28.71 11.36 -2.40
C PRO A 41 29.79 12.21 -1.72
N ILE A 42 29.42 13.41 -1.28
CA ILE A 42 30.32 14.33 -0.56
C ILE A 42 30.68 13.62 0.75
N GLU A 43 31.81 12.93 0.76
CA GLU A 43 32.38 12.39 1.99
C GLU A 43 32.85 13.56 2.86
N LEU A 44 32.15 13.76 3.98
CA LEU A 44 32.57 14.71 4.99
C LEU A 44 33.99 14.36 5.45
N THR A 45 34.88 15.34 5.40
CA THR A 45 36.24 15.18 5.91
C THR A 45 36.21 14.81 7.41
N ASN A 46 37.25 14.16 7.89
CA ASN A 46 37.36 13.77 9.31
C ASN A 46 37.24 14.99 10.26
N ALA A 47 37.66 16.18 9.82
CA ALA A 47 37.48 17.43 10.57
C ALA A 47 35.99 17.87 10.63
N GLN A 48 35.23 17.71 9.54
CA GLN A 48 33.79 17.98 9.51
C GLN A 48 33.01 16.95 10.33
N LYS A 49 33.38 15.66 10.29
CA LYS A 49 32.81 14.61 11.16
C LYS A 49 33.07 14.91 12.65
N LYS A 50 34.29 15.36 13.01
CA LYS A 50 34.67 15.74 14.38
C LYS A 50 33.91 17.00 14.86
N LYS A 51 33.76 18.01 14.00
CA LYS A 51 33.01 19.23 14.31
C LYS A 51 31.50 18.97 14.45
N ALA A 52 30.93 18.09 13.66
CA ALA A 52 29.55 17.63 13.78
C ALA A 52 29.30 16.85 15.08
N SER A 53 30.30 16.05 15.54
CA SER A 53 30.24 15.31 16.81
C SER A 53 30.30 16.21 18.05
N GLN A 54 30.78 17.43 17.93
CA GLN A 54 30.89 18.41 19.04
C GLN A 54 29.68 19.38 19.09
N ALA A 55 28.76 19.31 18.14
CA ALA A 55 27.57 20.16 18.14
C ALA A 55 26.60 19.74 19.26
N PRO A 56 25.88 20.69 19.89
CA PRO A 56 24.81 20.38 20.85
C PRO A 56 23.81 19.37 20.27
N ASP A 57 23.30 18.48 21.10
CA ASP A 57 22.38 17.41 20.66
C ASP A 57 21.16 17.95 19.91
N SER A 58 20.66 19.12 20.27
CA SER A 58 19.57 19.78 19.56
C SER A 58 19.94 20.21 18.12
N VAL A 59 21.20 20.54 17.85
CA VAL A 59 21.68 20.88 16.50
C VAL A 59 21.85 19.59 15.68
N ARG A 60 22.41 18.55 16.29
CA ARG A 60 22.58 17.22 15.67
C ARG A 60 21.22 16.61 15.32
N LEU A 61 20.26 16.67 16.24
CA LEU A 61 18.88 16.22 16.02
C LEU A 61 18.28 16.92 14.79
N ARG A 62 18.30 18.24 14.73
CA ARG A 62 17.80 19.00 13.57
C ARG A 62 18.50 18.63 12.27
N GLN A 63 19.80 18.32 12.32
CA GLN A 63 20.54 17.88 11.14
C GLN A 63 20.04 16.51 10.65
N HIS A 64 19.90 15.53 11.55
CA HIS A 64 19.36 14.20 11.20
C HIS A 64 17.94 14.32 10.61
N LEU A 65 17.08 15.17 11.18
CA LEU A 65 15.73 15.38 10.65
C LEU A 65 15.74 15.99 9.24
N ARG A 66 16.60 16.98 8.97
CA ARG A 66 16.75 17.55 7.62
C ARG A 66 17.25 16.51 6.62
N ASN A 67 18.27 15.71 6.99
CA ASN A 67 18.81 14.66 6.16
C ASN A 67 17.74 13.60 5.85
N ALA A 68 17.02 13.12 6.88
CA ALA A 68 15.95 12.15 6.73
C ALA A 68 14.86 12.63 5.76
N ASN A 69 14.40 13.87 5.91
CA ASN A 69 13.39 14.46 5.02
C ASN A 69 13.91 14.58 3.57
N ALA A 70 15.17 14.99 3.38
CA ALA A 70 15.78 15.08 2.06
C ALA A 70 15.95 13.71 1.38
N LEU A 71 16.29 12.67 2.15
CA LEU A 71 16.42 11.30 1.67
C LEU A 71 15.05 10.72 1.32
N GLN A 72 14.02 10.98 2.13
CA GLN A 72 12.66 10.57 1.85
C GLN A 72 12.11 11.20 0.57
N ALA A 73 12.39 12.49 0.34
CA ALA A 73 12.02 13.17 -0.91
C ALA A 73 12.69 12.56 -2.16
N LYS A 74 13.80 11.84 -1.97
CA LYS A 74 14.51 11.08 -3.02
C LYS A 74 14.14 9.59 -3.04
N TYR A 75 13.14 9.17 -2.31
CA TYR A 75 12.70 7.77 -2.16
C TYR A 75 13.78 6.81 -1.62
N LYS A 76 14.74 7.33 -0.86
CA LYS A 76 15.82 6.59 -0.21
C LYS A 76 15.41 6.15 1.20
N ASP A 77 14.39 5.29 1.29
CA ASP A 77 13.71 4.96 2.53
C ASP A 77 14.62 4.33 3.60
N SER A 78 15.55 3.44 3.20
CA SER A 78 16.45 2.79 4.16
C SER A 78 17.45 3.78 4.76
N GLU A 79 17.97 4.69 3.95
CA GLU A 79 18.86 5.76 4.41
C GLU A 79 18.11 6.76 5.30
N ALA A 80 16.88 7.12 4.91
CA ALA A 80 16.02 7.99 5.72
C ALA A 80 15.67 7.35 7.07
N LEU A 81 15.38 6.06 7.11
CA LEU A 81 15.14 5.33 8.36
C LEU A 81 16.37 5.39 9.29
N ALA A 82 17.58 5.19 8.75
CA ALA A 82 18.81 5.29 9.54
C ALA A 82 18.98 6.68 10.16
N GLU A 83 18.67 7.74 9.45
CA GLU A 83 18.70 9.11 9.95
C GLU A 83 17.65 9.35 11.05
N TYR A 84 16.41 8.86 10.91
CA TYR A 84 15.42 8.92 11.99
C TYR A 84 15.83 8.10 13.20
N GLN A 85 16.48 6.94 13.01
CA GLN A 85 17.03 6.15 14.11
C GLN A 85 18.17 6.89 14.82
N ALA A 86 19.01 7.62 14.09
CA ALA A 86 20.06 8.46 14.68
C ALA A 86 19.44 9.63 15.48
N ALA A 87 18.37 10.25 14.98
CA ALA A 87 17.61 11.25 15.71
C ALA A 87 17.01 10.68 17.01
N LEU A 88 16.48 9.46 16.98
CA LEU A 88 15.89 8.79 18.15
C LEU A 88 16.93 8.35 19.19
N LYS A 89 18.21 8.23 18.83
CA LYS A 89 19.31 8.06 19.82
C LYS A 89 19.59 9.33 20.60
N LEU A 90 19.34 10.50 20.03
CA LEU A 90 19.49 11.79 20.68
C LEU A 90 18.26 12.18 21.49
N ASP A 91 17.07 11.93 20.94
CA ASP A 91 15.78 12.16 21.58
C ASP A 91 14.86 10.93 21.35
N PRO A 92 14.82 10.00 22.31
CA PRO A 92 14.03 8.78 22.19
C PRO A 92 12.51 8.98 22.11
N GLN A 93 12.02 10.17 22.50
CA GLN A 93 10.60 10.52 22.48
C GLN A 93 10.24 11.49 21.34
N HIS A 94 11.16 11.74 20.40
CA HIS A 94 10.90 12.63 19.29
C HIS A 94 9.76 12.10 18.40
N TYR A 95 8.58 12.67 18.58
CA TYR A 95 7.32 12.19 17.98
C TYR A 95 7.40 11.99 16.47
N GLN A 96 7.90 13.04 15.74
CA GLN A 96 8.02 12.95 14.27
C GLN A 96 8.94 11.81 13.82
N SER A 97 10.06 11.60 14.50
CA SER A 97 10.98 10.51 14.16
C SER A 97 10.34 9.13 14.40
N LEU A 98 9.57 8.98 15.48
CA LEU A 98 8.90 7.72 15.81
C LEU A 98 7.89 7.33 14.73
N TRP A 99 6.93 8.20 14.40
CA TRP A 99 5.93 7.81 13.42
C TRP A 99 6.50 7.69 12.00
N ARG A 100 7.51 8.51 11.63
CA ARG A 100 8.20 8.37 10.34
C ARG A 100 8.97 7.08 10.24
N ALA A 101 9.71 6.69 11.30
CA ALA A 101 10.43 5.41 11.37
C ALA A 101 9.46 4.22 11.26
N ALA A 102 8.29 4.29 11.92
CA ALA A 102 7.26 3.27 11.80
C ALA A 102 6.77 3.10 10.34
N ALA A 103 6.41 4.22 9.69
CA ALA A 103 5.92 4.20 8.31
C ALA A 103 6.98 3.66 7.33
N LEU A 104 8.23 4.10 7.47
CA LEU A 104 9.36 3.64 6.64
C LEU A 104 9.66 2.15 6.87
N SER A 105 9.60 1.68 8.11
CA SER A 105 9.79 0.26 8.41
C SER A 105 8.75 -0.61 7.69
N VAL A 106 7.48 -0.19 7.64
CA VAL A 106 6.47 -0.89 6.85
C VAL A 106 6.78 -0.84 5.35
N SER A 107 7.14 0.34 4.83
CA SER A 107 7.48 0.51 3.40
C SER A 107 8.63 -0.41 3.00
N ILE A 108 9.70 -0.45 3.79
CA ILE A 108 10.88 -1.30 3.55
C ILE A 108 10.51 -2.78 3.67
N GLY A 109 9.78 -3.16 4.73
CA GLY A 109 9.34 -4.54 4.95
C GLY A 109 8.52 -5.09 3.79
N ASN A 110 7.65 -4.27 3.18
CA ASN A 110 6.84 -4.67 2.04
C ASN A 110 7.66 -5.02 0.77
N ARG A 111 8.90 -4.55 0.66
CA ARG A 111 9.77 -4.84 -0.49
C ARG A 111 10.43 -6.22 -0.41
N TYR A 112 10.47 -6.83 0.78
CA TYR A 112 11.02 -8.18 0.93
C TYR A 112 9.99 -9.25 0.54
N SER A 113 10.45 -10.31 -0.10
CA SER A 113 9.67 -11.53 -0.30
C SER A 113 9.80 -12.50 0.87
N ASP A 114 10.93 -12.46 1.58
CA ASP A 114 11.22 -13.27 2.75
C ASP A 114 10.33 -12.85 3.94
N GLU A 115 9.53 -13.79 4.46
CA GLU A 115 8.55 -13.51 5.51
C GLU A 115 9.23 -13.18 6.85
N THR A 116 10.39 -13.75 7.14
CA THR A 116 11.12 -13.49 8.39
C THR A 116 11.62 -12.04 8.43
N ARG A 117 12.24 -11.58 7.34
CA ARG A 117 12.68 -10.19 7.22
C ARG A 117 11.50 -9.23 7.24
N LYS A 118 10.44 -9.59 6.52
CA LYS A 118 9.21 -8.80 6.48
C LYS A 118 8.61 -8.64 7.88
N SER A 119 8.50 -9.74 8.64
CA SER A 119 8.00 -9.73 10.01
C SER A 119 8.87 -8.83 10.90
N ALA A 120 10.20 -8.96 10.84
CA ALA A 120 11.10 -8.15 11.64
C ALA A 120 10.91 -6.63 11.42
N TYR A 121 10.69 -6.21 10.17
CA TYR A 121 10.38 -4.80 9.88
C TYR A 121 8.99 -4.38 10.38
N PHE A 122 7.99 -5.25 10.31
CA PHE A 122 6.64 -4.93 10.81
C PHE A 122 6.61 -4.90 12.35
N ASP A 123 7.40 -5.74 13.02
CA ASP A 123 7.56 -5.72 14.48
C ASP A 123 8.26 -4.45 14.93
N ALA A 124 9.33 -4.04 14.23
CA ALA A 124 9.99 -2.75 14.46
C ALA A 124 9.02 -1.56 14.23
N ALA A 125 8.20 -1.63 13.19
CA ALA A 125 7.18 -0.61 12.92
C ALA A 125 6.16 -0.51 14.07
N GLN A 126 5.73 -1.65 14.62
CA GLN A 126 4.81 -1.67 15.75
C GLN A 126 5.47 -1.11 17.04
N ASP A 127 6.76 -1.38 17.27
CA ASP A 127 7.50 -0.78 18.39
C ASP A 127 7.55 0.74 18.27
N TYR A 128 7.99 1.26 17.13
CA TYR A 128 7.99 2.71 16.89
C TYR A 128 6.60 3.34 17.04
N ALA A 129 5.56 2.68 16.50
CA ALA A 129 4.19 3.16 16.61
C ALA A 129 3.70 3.16 18.06
N SER A 130 4.04 2.13 18.85
CA SER A 130 3.71 2.07 20.28
C SER A 130 4.37 3.19 21.08
N ARG A 131 5.62 3.49 20.76
CA ARG A 131 6.35 4.61 21.36
C ARG A 131 5.76 5.96 20.93
N ALA A 132 5.35 6.11 19.66
CA ALA A 132 4.66 7.31 19.19
C ALA A 132 3.33 7.54 19.93
N LEU A 133 2.54 6.48 20.14
CA LEU A 133 1.31 6.53 20.94
C LEU A 133 1.57 6.85 22.41
N ALA A 134 2.70 6.42 22.99
CA ALA A 134 3.08 6.78 24.36
C ALA A 134 3.40 8.27 24.49
N VAL A 135 3.90 8.91 23.41
CA VAL A 135 4.14 10.36 23.36
C VAL A 135 2.82 11.12 23.10
N GLN A 136 2.01 10.64 22.16
CA GLN A 136 0.75 11.28 21.77
C GLN A 136 -0.30 10.21 21.43
N ALA A 137 -1.09 9.84 22.43
CA ALA A 137 -2.07 8.74 22.32
C ALA A 137 -3.20 9.02 21.31
N ASP A 138 -3.64 10.25 21.24
CA ASP A 138 -4.68 10.78 20.34
C ASP A 138 -4.11 11.40 19.04
N GLY A 139 -2.79 11.30 18.82
CA GLY A 139 -2.16 11.80 17.60
C GLY A 139 -2.64 11.03 16.36
N GLY A 140 -3.02 11.76 15.33
CA GLY A 140 -3.48 11.16 14.07
C GLY A 140 -2.38 10.32 13.40
N GLU A 141 -1.13 10.80 13.40
CA GLU A 141 0.02 10.09 12.83
C GLU A 141 0.38 8.84 13.64
N SER A 142 0.39 8.91 14.99
CA SER A 142 0.68 7.76 15.84
C SER A 142 -0.36 6.65 15.64
N ASN A 143 -1.64 7.03 15.56
CA ASN A 143 -2.72 6.10 15.28
C ASN A 143 -2.65 5.55 13.84
N TYR A 144 -2.33 6.38 12.85
CA TYR A 144 -2.12 5.94 11.48
C TYR A 144 -1.03 4.87 11.40
N VAL A 145 0.15 5.11 11.97
CA VAL A 145 1.26 4.14 11.85
C VAL A 145 1.04 2.87 12.68
N MET A 146 0.31 2.94 13.80
CA MET A 146 -0.11 1.74 14.51
C MET A 146 -1.07 0.91 13.66
N ALA A 147 -2.07 1.53 13.06
CA ALA A 147 -2.98 0.84 12.14
C ALA A 147 -2.24 0.24 10.95
N LEU A 148 -1.28 0.97 10.37
CA LEU A 148 -0.46 0.54 9.24
C LEU A 148 0.40 -0.69 9.60
N ALA A 149 1.08 -0.67 10.74
CA ALA A 149 1.90 -1.79 11.22
C ALA A 149 1.04 -3.04 11.47
N LEU A 150 -0.07 -2.91 12.18
CA LEU A 150 -1.01 -3.99 12.42
C LEU A 150 -1.62 -4.54 11.13
N PHE A 151 -1.95 -3.68 10.16
CA PHE A 151 -2.51 -4.09 8.87
C PHE A 151 -1.48 -4.91 8.07
N SER A 152 -0.22 -4.53 8.13
CA SER A 152 0.89 -5.22 7.46
C SER A 152 1.16 -6.57 8.10
N GLN A 153 1.22 -6.65 9.43
CA GLN A 153 1.33 -7.91 10.16
C GLN A 153 0.17 -8.87 9.87
N ALA A 154 -1.06 -8.36 9.71
CA ALA A 154 -2.23 -9.19 9.42
C ALA A 154 -2.05 -10.03 8.15
N GLY A 155 -1.22 -9.60 7.20
CA GLY A 155 -0.89 -10.35 5.98
C GLY A 155 -0.13 -11.65 6.25
N LEU A 156 0.65 -11.71 7.33
CA LEU A 156 1.50 -12.85 7.71
C LEU A 156 0.80 -13.82 8.67
N LEU A 157 -0.35 -13.44 9.22
CA LEU A 157 -1.01 -14.18 10.29
C LEU A 157 -2.02 -15.21 9.77
N SER A 158 -2.32 -16.19 10.63
CA SER A 158 -3.41 -17.14 10.43
C SER A 158 -4.76 -16.41 10.27
N ALA A 159 -5.74 -17.08 9.67
CA ALA A 159 -7.08 -16.49 9.50
C ALA A 159 -7.72 -16.04 10.83
N ARG A 160 -7.53 -16.81 11.92
CA ARG A 160 -8.06 -16.49 13.25
C ARG A 160 -7.37 -15.27 13.88
N ASP A 161 -6.04 -15.22 13.81
CA ASP A 161 -5.26 -14.13 14.38
C ASP A 161 -5.47 -12.84 13.58
N ARG A 162 -5.65 -12.96 12.28
CA ARG A 162 -6.03 -11.84 11.42
C ARG A 162 -7.34 -11.17 11.87
N LEU A 163 -8.36 -11.94 12.28
CA LEU A 163 -9.61 -11.36 12.80
C LEU A 163 -9.39 -10.58 14.09
N ARG A 164 -8.53 -11.08 14.99
CA ARG A 164 -8.15 -10.37 16.22
C ARG A 164 -7.46 -9.04 15.91
N ILE A 165 -6.54 -9.06 14.94
CA ILE A 165 -5.82 -7.86 14.52
C ILE A 165 -6.78 -6.84 13.88
N PHE A 166 -7.71 -7.25 13.01
CA PHE A 166 -8.69 -6.32 12.42
C PHE A 166 -9.60 -5.66 13.45
N LYS A 167 -9.88 -6.33 14.57
CA LYS A 167 -10.57 -5.71 15.71
C LYS A 167 -9.69 -4.65 16.38
N LYS A 168 -8.38 -4.92 16.57
CA LYS A 168 -7.41 -3.97 17.15
C LYS A 168 -7.17 -2.75 16.24
N ILE A 169 -7.15 -2.93 14.93
CA ILE A 169 -6.96 -1.84 13.95
C ILE A 169 -8.07 -0.79 14.06
N ARG A 170 -9.31 -1.19 14.37
CA ARG A 170 -10.49 -0.31 14.33
C ARG A 170 -10.29 1.04 15.03
N PRO A 171 -9.98 1.12 16.34
CA PRO A 171 -9.85 2.40 17.01
C PRO A 171 -8.80 3.30 16.35
N HIS A 172 -7.67 2.72 15.93
CA HIS A 172 -6.56 3.47 15.35
C HIS A 172 -6.89 4.09 13.98
N VAL A 173 -7.57 3.34 13.06
CA VAL A 173 -7.92 3.92 11.75
C VAL A 173 -8.96 5.03 11.88
N PHE A 174 -9.87 4.95 12.88
CA PHE A 174 -10.87 5.99 13.11
C PHE A 174 -10.20 7.23 13.70
N LEU A 175 -9.39 7.10 14.76
CA LEU A 175 -8.65 8.22 15.34
C LEU A 175 -7.69 8.87 14.34
N ALA A 176 -7.02 8.08 13.48
CA ALA A 176 -6.15 8.64 12.45
C ALA A 176 -6.89 9.59 11.51
N THR A 177 -8.10 9.24 11.06
CA THR A 177 -8.89 10.08 10.14
C THR A 177 -9.67 11.19 10.84
N GLU A 178 -9.99 11.02 12.11
CA GLU A 178 -10.66 12.02 12.94
C GLU A 178 -9.71 13.14 13.35
N CYS A 179 -8.51 12.78 13.83
CA CYS A 179 -7.51 13.74 14.28
C CYS A 179 -6.68 14.36 13.15
N ARG A 180 -6.52 13.65 12.01
CA ARG A 180 -5.82 14.12 10.82
C ARG A 180 -6.65 13.85 9.54
N PRO A 181 -7.74 14.63 9.35
CA PRO A 181 -8.60 14.47 8.18
C PRO A 181 -7.91 14.81 6.85
N ASP A 182 -6.78 15.49 6.90
CA ASP A 182 -5.90 15.83 5.77
C ASP A 182 -4.91 14.70 5.40
N LEU A 183 -4.78 13.65 6.22
CA LEU A 183 -3.86 12.53 5.97
C LEU A 183 -4.50 11.50 5.03
N ALA A 184 -4.16 11.57 3.74
CA ALA A 184 -4.71 10.68 2.71
C ALA A 184 -4.52 9.20 3.00
N GLU A 185 -3.36 8.82 3.52
CA GLU A 185 -3.02 7.43 3.87
C GLU A 185 -3.90 6.88 4.99
N GLY A 186 -4.33 7.73 5.93
CA GLY A 186 -5.30 7.36 6.98
C GLY A 186 -6.64 6.94 6.37
N TRP A 187 -7.15 7.72 5.43
CA TRP A 187 -8.37 7.41 4.70
C TRP A 187 -8.24 6.14 3.85
N GLN A 188 -7.08 5.91 3.25
CA GLN A 188 -6.83 4.66 2.53
C GLN A 188 -6.93 3.45 3.46
N LEU A 189 -6.28 3.49 4.63
CA LEU A 189 -6.35 2.39 5.60
C LEU A 189 -7.77 2.18 6.10
N LEU A 190 -8.52 3.24 6.37
CA LEU A 190 -9.92 3.17 6.77
C LEU A 190 -10.75 2.51 5.66
N GLY A 191 -10.55 2.87 4.40
CA GLY A 191 -11.21 2.26 3.25
C GLY A 191 -10.93 0.76 3.13
N ARG A 192 -9.66 0.37 3.26
CA ARG A 192 -9.25 -1.04 3.28
C ARG A 192 -9.85 -1.80 4.45
N TRP A 193 -9.89 -1.18 5.63
CA TRP A 193 -10.50 -1.78 6.82
C TRP A 193 -12.00 -1.99 6.61
N TYR A 194 -12.76 -0.98 6.15
CA TYR A 194 -14.19 -1.12 5.82
C TYR A 194 -14.44 -2.23 4.82
N TYR A 195 -13.64 -2.27 3.74
CA TYR A 195 -13.80 -3.29 2.71
C TYR A 195 -13.58 -4.69 3.27
N ARG A 196 -12.52 -4.90 4.06
CA ARG A 196 -12.21 -6.22 4.63
C ARG A 196 -13.29 -6.69 5.59
N VAL A 197 -13.73 -5.83 6.49
CA VAL A 197 -14.76 -6.16 7.50
C VAL A 197 -16.12 -6.41 6.84
N ALA A 198 -16.51 -5.61 5.85
CA ALA A 198 -17.76 -5.80 5.10
C ALA A 198 -17.81 -7.18 4.41
N HIS A 199 -16.65 -7.75 4.06
CA HIS A 199 -16.54 -9.02 3.34
C HIS A 199 -16.11 -10.20 4.24
N TYR A 200 -16.37 -10.13 5.55
CA TYR A 200 -16.23 -11.29 6.40
C TYR A 200 -17.24 -12.36 5.96
N ASN A 201 -16.73 -13.58 5.74
CA ASN A 201 -17.57 -14.72 5.43
C ASN A 201 -18.32 -15.22 6.69
N VAL A 202 -19.24 -16.17 6.51
CA VAL A 202 -20.06 -16.70 7.62
C VAL A 202 -19.21 -17.28 8.74
N LEU A 203 -18.14 -18.02 8.40
CA LEU A 203 -17.25 -18.61 9.41
C LEU A 203 -16.49 -17.53 10.22
N GLU A 204 -15.99 -16.49 9.54
CA GLU A 204 -15.31 -15.36 10.17
C GLU A 204 -16.25 -14.60 11.12
N LYS A 205 -17.49 -14.36 10.70
CA LYS A 205 -18.53 -13.73 11.53
C LYS A 205 -18.88 -14.59 12.74
N THR A 206 -19.07 -15.89 12.55
CA THR A 206 -19.38 -16.83 13.64
C THR A 206 -18.24 -16.92 14.64
N PHE A 207 -16.99 -17.11 14.15
CA PHE A 207 -15.82 -17.14 15.02
C PHE A 207 -15.68 -15.83 15.80
N SER A 208 -15.83 -14.69 15.15
CA SER A 208 -15.74 -13.39 15.81
C SER A 208 -16.82 -13.20 16.87
N ARG A 209 -18.05 -13.69 16.61
CA ARG A 209 -19.15 -13.60 17.59
C ARG A 209 -18.89 -14.45 18.82
N VAL A 210 -18.40 -15.68 18.63
CA VAL A 210 -18.21 -16.64 19.73
C VAL A 210 -16.93 -16.31 20.53
N PHE A 211 -15.82 -16.02 19.86
CA PHE A 211 -14.50 -15.94 20.50
C PHE A 211 -13.95 -14.52 20.67
N LEU A 212 -14.48 -13.53 19.93
CA LEU A 212 -13.96 -12.16 19.96
C LEU A 212 -14.97 -11.14 20.50
N GLY A 213 -16.10 -11.59 21.04
CA GLY A 213 -17.16 -10.69 21.53
C GLY A 213 -17.84 -9.88 20.41
N GLY A 214 -17.93 -10.47 19.21
CA GLY A 214 -18.54 -9.87 18.03
C GLY A 214 -17.54 -9.40 16.99
N TYR A 215 -18.06 -9.03 15.81
CA TYR A 215 -17.29 -8.40 14.73
C TYR A 215 -17.71 -6.93 14.57
N PRO A 216 -16.83 -6.06 14.04
CA PRO A 216 -17.16 -4.64 13.90
C PRO A 216 -18.39 -4.45 13.01
N GLN A 217 -19.37 -3.71 13.50
CA GLN A 217 -20.62 -3.42 12.79
C GLN A 217 -20.48 -2.14 11.95
N GLY A 218 -21.38 -1.96 10.97
CA GLY A 218 -21.48 -0.74 10.19
C GLY A 218 -20.45 -0.56 9.07
N ALA A 219 -19.58 -1.57 8.85
CA ALA A 219 -18.69 -1.58 7.70
C ALA A 219 -19.45 -1.97 6.43
N THR A 220 -19.32 -1.17 5.37
CA THR A 220 -19.94 -1.43 4.07
C THR A 220 -18.95 -1.14 2.94
N SER A 221 -19.18 -1.76 1.78
CA SER A 221 -18.40 -1.44 0.58
C SER A 221 -18.56 0.01 0.14
N GLN A 222 -19.69 0.65 0.42
CA GLN A 222 -19.89 2.06 0.09
C GLN A 222 -18.98 2.93 0.97
N LYS A 223 -18.95 2.72 2.29
CA LYS A 223 -18.02 3.43 3.20
C LYS A 223 -16.56 3.23 2.80
N ALA A 224 -16.21 2.03 2.30
CA ALA A 224 -14.87 1.78 1.78
C ALA A 224 -14.56 2.63 0.56
N ILE A 225 -15.52 2.76 -0.37
CA ILE A 225 -15.38 3.62 -1.55
C ILE A 225 -15.25 5.09 -1.13
N ASP A 226 -16.14 5.57 -0.26
CA ASP A 226 -16.15 6.96 0.18
C ASP A 226 -14.80 7.36 0.85
N ALA A 227 -14.25 6.48 1.69
CA ALA A 227 -12.96 6.70 2.31
C ALA A 227 -11.81 6.72 1.27
N LEU A 228 -11.80 5.79 0.32
CA LEU A 228 -10.78 5.75 -0.75
C LEU A 228 -10.90 6.91 -1.74
N GLU A 229 -12.12 7.39 -2.04
CA GLU A 229 -12.32 8.60 -2.85
C GLU A 229 -11.83 9.84 -2.09
N THR A 230 -11.97 9.87 -0.77
CA THR A 230 -11.38 10.93 0.06
C THR A 230 -9.86 10.89 0.00
N ALA A 231 -9.24 9.71 0.15
CA ALA A 231 -7.80 9.54 0.00
C ALA A 231 -7.31 10.04 -1.37
N ARG A 232 -8.01 9.64 -2.45
CA ARG A 232 -7.69 10.06 -3.83
C ARG A 232 -7.81 11.58 -4.05
N ARG A 233 -8.78 12.23 -3.40
CA ARG A 233 -8.92 13.70 -3.47
C ARG A 233 -7.80 14.43 -2.76
N LEU A 234 -7.35 13.90 -1.62
CA LEU A 234 -6.28 14.49 -0.82
C LEU A 234 -4.90 14.33 -1.47
N ASP A 235 -4.63 13.17 -2.07
CA ASP A 235 -3.41 12.90 -2.81
C ASP A 235 -3.74 12.17 -4.13
N PRO A 236 -4.02 12.92 -5.21
CA PRO A 236 -4.40 12.35 -6.50
C PRO A 236 -3.24 11.72 -7.27
N ALA A 237 -2.00 11.88 -6.81
CA ALA A 237 -0.83 11.32 -7.46
C ALA A 237 -0.54 9.86 -7.06
N ARG A 238 -1.16 9.36 -6.00
CA ARG A 238 -0.88 8.03 -5.45
C ARG A 238 -1.67 6.94 -6.18
N ILE A 239 -0.99 6.16 -7.02
CA ILE A 239 -1.57 5.08 -7.85
C ILE A 239 -2.32 4.03 -7.00
N GLN A 240 -1.86 3.76 -5.79
CA GLN A 240 -2.42 2.76 -4.89
C GLN A 240 -3.92 2.99 -4.59
N TYR A 241 -4.36 4.24 -4.45
CA TYR A 241 -5.78 4.54 -4.16
C TYR A 241 -6.70 4.16 -5.31
N TYR A 242 -6.26 4.40 -6.53
CA TYR A 242 -6.98 4.00 -7.75
C TYR A 242 -7.08 2.49 -7.88
N TYR A 243 -5.97 1.78 -7.60
CA TYR A 243 -5.97 0.33 -7.63
C TYR A 243 -6.93 -0.27 -6.60
N ASP A 244 -6.93 0.24 -5.36
CA ASP A 244 -7.83 -0.21 -4.30
C ASP A 244 -9.31 0.04 -4.69
N LEU A 245 -9.64 1.22 -5.22
CA LEU A 245 -10.97 1.56 -5.74
C LEU A 245 -11.40 0.63 -6.90
N ALA A 246 -10.53 0.43 -7.87
CA ALA A 246 -10.80 -0.43 -9.02
C ALA A 246 -11.13 -1.87 -8.60
N ARG A 247 -10.41 -2.40 -7.59
CA ARG A 247 -10.69 -3.73 -7.03
C ARG A 247 -12.07 -3.81 -6.40
N ILE A 248 -12.48 -2.79 -5.66
CA ILE A 248 -13.81 -2.74 -5.03
C ILE A 248 -14.90 -2.64 -6.11
N TYR A 249 -14.75 -1.75 -7.09
CA TYR A 249 -15.71 -1.62 -8.19
C TYR A 249 -15.81 -2.90 -9.03
N LYS A 250 -14.69 -3.57 -9.29
CA LYS A 250 -14.68 -4.88 -9.95
C LYS A 250 -15.48 -5.92 -9.16
N TYR A 251 -15.24 -6.01 -7.85
CA TYR A 251 -15.93 -6.95 -6.98
C TYR A 251 -17.45 -6.71 -6.94
N GLN A 252 -17.87 -5.43 -6.96
CA GLN A 252 -19.28 -5.04 -7.01
C GLN A 252 -19.91 -5.20 -8.40
N GLY A 253 -19.18 -5.67 -9.40
CA GLY A 253 -19.68 -5.76 -10.78
C GLY A 253 -19.81 -4.41 -11.50
N ARG A 254 -19.37 -3.30 -10.90
CA ARG A 254 -19.39 -1.93 -11.46
C ARG A 254 -18.23 -1.75 -12.46
N ARG A 255 -18.18 -2.61 -13.50
CA ARG A 255 -17.04 -2.74 -14.43
C ARG A 255 -16.66 -1.43 -15.10
N ARG A 256 -17.65 -0.62 -15.56
CA ARG A 256 -17.35 0.67 -16.23
C ARG A 256 -16.60 1.64 -15.31
N ARG A 257 -16.98 1.72 -14.02
CA ARG A 257 -16.24 2.53 -13.02
C ARG A 257 -14.84 1.99 -12.77
N ALA A 258 -14.69 0.68 -12.64
CA ALA A 258 -13.37 0.06 -12.48
C ALA A 258 -12.44 0.35 -13.67
N ILE A 259 -12.97 0.29 -14.91
CA ILE A 259 -12.24 0.62 -16.14
C ILE A 259 -11.80 2.10 -16.12
N ALA A 260 -12.70 3.04 -15.84
CA ALA A 260 -12.38 4.46 -15.80
C ALA A 260 -11.25 4.76 -14.81
N ILE A 261 -11.38 4.27 -13.57
CA ILE A 261 -10.36 4.46 -12.52
C ILE A 261 -9.00 3.85 -12.93
N LEU A 262 -8.98 2.65 -13.55
CA LEU A 262 -7.73 2.04 -14.01
C LEU A 262 -7.10 2.83 -15.16
N GLN A 263 -7.89 3.39 -16.06
CA GLN A 263 -7.41 4.25 -17.14
C GLN A 263 -6.79 5.55 -16.64
N GLU A 264 -7.29 6.10 -15.53
CA GLU A 264 -6.65 7.21 -14.83
C GLU A 264 -5.34 6.75 -14.17
N ALA A 265 -5.38 5.64 -13.42
CA ALA A 265 -4.22 5.11 -12.68
C ALA A 265 -2.99 4.87 -13.55
N ILE A 266 -3.16 4.27 -14.74
CA ILE A 266 -2.03 3.95 -15.64
C ILE A 266 -1.36 5.18 -16.26
N LYS A 267 -2.00 6.35 -16.19
CA LYS A 267 -1.43 7.62 -16.68
C LYS A 267 -0.61 8.34 -15.61
N LEU A 268 -0.73 7.93 -14.35
CA LEU A 268 0.02 8.54 -13.26
C LEU A 268 1.50 8.15 -13.33
N PRO A 269 2.40 9.09 -13.01
CA PRO A 269 3.83 8.80 -12.96
C PRO A 269 4.11 7.79 -11.82
N ALA A 270 5.02 6.85 -12.08
CA ALA A 270 5.47 5.86 -11.10
C ALA A 270 6.90 6.20 -10.69
N TYR A 271 7.07 6.70 -9.47
CA TYR A 271 8.36 7.16 -8.96
C TYR A 271 9.08 6.09 -8.14
N THR A 272 8.34 5.14 -7.57
CA THR A 272 8.89 4.09 -6.72
C THR A 272 8.74 2.71 -7.36
N SER A 273 9.51 1.73 -6.87
CA SER A 273 9.33 0.32 -7.26
C SER A 273 7.94 -0.23 -6.91
N GLU A 274 7.34 0.31 -5.83
CA GLU A 274 5.97 -0.01 -5.43
C GLU A 274 4.98 0.54 -6.45
N ASP A 275 5.11 1.82 -6.84
CA ASP A 275 4.25 2.43 -7.87
C ASP A 275 4.34 1.68 -9.19
N LEU A 276 5.54 1.27 -9.61
CA LEU A 276 5.74 0.46 -10.83
C LEU A 276 5.02 -0.89 -10.74
N THR A 277 5.07 -1.51 -9.57
CA THR A 277 4.39 -2.79 -9.32
C THR A 277 2.87 -2.60 -9.40
N ILE A 278 2.32 -1.57 -8.76
CA ILE A 278 0.90 -1.28 -8.78
C ILE A 278 0.42 -0.87 -10.17
N ASN A 279 1.21 -0.09 -10.90
CA ASN A 279 0.91 0.28 -12.29
C ASN A 279 0.79 -0.97 -13.17
N ARG A 280 1.73 -1.93 -13.06
CA ARG A 280 1.63 -3.22 -13.76
C ARG A 280 0.35 -3.99 -13.37
N LEU A 281 -0.02 -4.01 -12.09
CA LEU A 281 -1.26 -4.63 -11.65
C LEU A 281 -2.50 -3.94 -12.25
N CYS A 282 -2.49 -2.62 -12.37
CA CYS A 282 -3.55 -1.87 -13.05
C CYS A 282 -3.63 -2.24 -14.54
N GLN A 283 -2.48 -2.30 -15.23
CA GLN A 283 -2.39 -2.71 -16.62
C GLN A 283 -2.86 -4.14 -16.86
N GLN A 284 -2.59 -5.06 -15.94
CA GLN A 284 -3.06 -6.45 -16.02
C GLN A 284 -4.56 -6.58 -15.76
N LEU A 285 -5.10 -5.76 -14.87
CA LEU A 285 -6.52 -5.82 -14.48
C LEU A 285 -7.45 -5.22 -15.53
N LEU A 286 -7.00 -4.25 -16.31
CA LEU A 286 -7.80 -3.48 -17.26
C LEU A 286 -8.33 -4.31 -18.44
N PRO A 287 -7.51 -5.09 -19.21
CA PRO A 287 -7.99 -5.77 -20.42
C PRO A 287 -9.12 -6.79 -20.18
N PRO A 288 -9.08 -7.65 -19.14
CA PRO A 288 -10.20 -8.57 -18.88
C PRO A 288 -11.50 -7.83 -18.53
N LEU A 289 -11.42 -6.68 -17.85
CA LEU A 289 -12.60 -5.87 -17.53
C LEU A 289 -13.22 -5.25 -18.77
N VAL A 290 -12.39 -4.72 -19.68
CA VAL A 290 -12.84 -4.16 -20.97
C VAL A 290 -13.52 -5.25 -21.81
N ARG A 291 -12.90 -6.42 -21.95
CA ARG A 291 -13.54 -7.56 -22.67
C ARG A 291 -14.86 -7.98 -22.05
N ALA A 292 -14.94 -8.03 -20.72
CA ALA A 292 -16.17 -8.41 -20.03
C ALA A 292 -17.28 -7.35 -20.15
N ALA A 293 -16.92 -6.07 -20.18
CA ALA A 293 -17.87 -4.99 -20.43
C ALA A 293 -18.42 -5.05 -21.86
N ALA A 294 -17.54 -5.19 -22.85
CA ALA A 294 -17.94 -5.30 -24.27
C ALA A 294 -18.80 -6.51 -24.57
N ARG A 295 -18.58 -7.66 -23.89
CA ARG A 295 -19.48 -8.83 -24.03
C ARG A 295 -20.87 -8.52 -23.50
N ARG A 296 -20.97 -7.85 -22.36
CA ARG A 296 -22.26 -7.49 -21.77
C ARG A 296 -23.02 -6.51 -22.66
N ASP A 297 -22.35 -5.51 -23.20
CA ASP A 297 -22.96 -4.52 -24.06
C ASP A 297 -23.50 -5.18 -25.35
N ARG A 298 -22.77 -6.14 -25.95
CA ARG A 298 -23.24 -6.94 -27.11
C ARG A 298 -24.45 -7.81 -26.76
N LEU A 299 -24.49 -8.42 -25.58
CA LEU A 299 -25.64 -9.22 -25.16
C LEU A 299 -26.88 -8.35 -24.95
N HIS A 300 -26.73 -7.17 -24.36
CA HIS A 300 -27.80 -6.21 -24.22
C HIS A 300 -28.33 -5.74 -25.59
N ALA A 301 -27.44 -5.39 -26.52
CA ALA A 301 -27.87 -4.99 -27.88
C ALA A 301 -28.69 -6.09 -28.56
N ARG A 302 -28.21 -7.34 -28.56
CA ARG A 302 -28.96 -8.49 -29.13
C ARG A 302 -30.30 -8.72 -28.47
N TRP A 303 -30.40 -8.51 -27.17
CA TRP A 303 -31.68 -8.68 -26.45
C TRP A 303 -32.71 -7.62 -26.87
N TYR A 304 -32.30 -6.35 -26.99
CA TYR A 304 -33.15 -5.28 -27.48
C TYR A 304 -33.58 -5.46 -28.94
N ASP A 305 -32.67 -5.92 -29.80
CA ASP A 305 -32.99 -6.22 -31.21
C ASP A 305 -33.99 -7.38 -31.30
N GLY A 306 -33.85 -8.39 -30.46
CA GLY A 306 -34.80 -9.50 -30.38
C GLY A 306 -36.22 -9.09 -29.96
N LEU A 307 -36.34 -8.16 -29.01
CA LEU A 307 -37.63 -7.60 -28.59
C LEU A 307 -38.31 -6.81 -29.73
N ARG A 308 -37.54 -5.96 -30.43
CA ARG A 308 -38.07 -5.19 -31.58
C ARG A 308 -38.58 -6.08 -32.72
N MET A 309 -37.92 -7.21 -32.97
CA MET A 309 -38.35 -8.16 -34.00
C MET A 309 -39.56 -9.00 -33.59
N GLY A 310 -39.80 -9.15 -32.26
CA GLY A 310 -40.99 -9.84 -31.71
C GLY A 310 -42.27 -9.00 -31.84
N GLU A 311 -42.19 -7.68 -31.59
CA GLU A 311 -43.35 -6.78 -31.69
C GLU A 311 -43.86 -6.55 -33.13
N GLY A 312 -43.05 -6.90 -34.16
CA GLY A 312 -43.44 -6.78 -35.56
C GLY A 312 -44.13 -8.01 -36.16
N ARG A 313 -44.31 -9.10 -35.39
CA ARG A 313 -44.95 -10.35 -35.87
C ARG A 313 -46.43 -10.48 -35.48
N ASP A 314 -46.95 -9.60 -34.65
CA ASP A 314 -48.33 -9.64 -34.16
C ASP A 314 -49.20 -8.56 -34.83
N LYS A 315 -48.89 -8.16 -36.10
CA LYS A 315 -49.72 -7.29 -36.92
C LYS A 315 -50.11 -7.95 -38.22
#